data_eda6be3c60c2ed73309909d8a416ff84
#
_entry.id   eda6be3c60c2ed73309909d8a416ff84
#
_cell.length_a   1.000
_cell.length_b   1.000
_cell.length_c   1.000
_cell.angle_alpha   90.00
_cell.angle_beta   90.00
_cell.angle_gamma   90.00
#
_symmetry.space_group_name_H-M   'P 1'
#
loop_
_entity.id
_entity.type
_entity.pdbx_description
1 polymer ?
#
loop_
_entity_poly.entity_id
_entity_poly.type
_entity_poly.pdbx_seq_one_letter_code
_entity_poly.pdbx_strand_id
1 'polypeptide(L)'
;MSLWRKVIPGRQFAGLALAAIAVTSIVLLAGCSKRSTEPEHTFAYISNSGSNTVSVLELATMKIVRTLATGNNPTGVTASPTKDEVYVVNTDSGTVSVIDAATNQIAGNMTVGSVPYTISVTADGKTGWVANAESNTATALDLDAHRVIGQVAVEKHPGIARVSGDGKFVAVANRGDDSLTLIDGATMKVRRTLHVCRTPDSLVILPDDSKALVGCSGSQQVALVNLKNAQVETLLRVGGTPVDLGIKPDGGEVFVSNYEAQTISAVNPYNDEVAESFLVGDHPVRSLVSDDNSTLYVSNFASNSVAVFDAITRKLITTVQVGSKPDALALTPAGNMLLVADSGSGDVSVLLLDKRRDKKVQAPPPRLFLMIPTGAKPSQIAVKTASRAK
;
A
#
# COMPACT_ATOMS: atom_id res chain seq x y z
N MET A 1 25.57 -74.59 64.90
CA MET A 1 24.64 -75.72 64.88
C MET A 1 23.89 -75.63 63.56
N SER A 2 24.32 -76.37 62.65
CA SER A 2 23.74 -77.53 61.93
C SER A 2 22.68 -77.12 60.92
N LEU A 3 22.99 -77.20 59.61
CA LEU A 3 22.71 -78.30 58.69
C LEU A 3 21.24 -78.26 58.21
N TRP A 4 20.83 -78.37 56.98
CA TRP A 4 21.19 -79.26 55.89
C TRP A 4 20.66 -78.78 54.56
N ARG A 5 21.44 -78.99 53.51
CA ARG A 5 21.25 -79.27 52.13
C ARG A 5 19.92 -79.91 51.73
N LYS A 6 19.41 -79.60 50.61
CA LYS A 6 19.14 -80.57 49.54
C LYS A 6 19.08 -79.94 48.16
N VAL A 7 19.56 -80.69 47.24
CA VAL A 7 20.02 -80.45 45.88
C VAL A 7 19.02 -81.09 44.89
N ILE A 8 18.86 -80.41 43.72
CA ILE A 8 18.68 -80.80 42.27
C ILE A 8 17.27 -81.37 41.88
N PRO A 9 16.88 -81.34 40.51
CA PRO A 9 17.43 -80.75 39.31
C PRO A 9 16.42 -80.10 38.34
N GLY A 10 16.94 -79.26 37.48
CA GLY A 10 16.76 -79.21 36.05
C GLY A 10 15.42 -79.02 35.34
N ARG A 11 15.38 -77.95 34.56
CA ARG A 11 14.97 -78.02 33.15
C ARG A 11 15.23 -76.70 32.47
N GLN A 12 15.88 -76.78 31.35
CA GLN A 12 16.12 -75.71 30.34
C GLN A 12 14.80 -75.21 29.83
N PHE A 13 14.71 -73.93 29.55
CA PHE A 13 14.19 -73.42 28.27
C PHE A 13 14.41 -71.88 28.13
N ALA A 14 15.06 -71.61 27.03
CA ALA A 14 14.87 -70.44 26.10
C ALA A 14 14.99 -69.04 26.62
N GLY A 15 15.92 -68.37 26.06
CA GLY A 15 16.23 -66.92 26.17
C GLY A 15 15.11 -65.99 25.72
N LEU A 16 15.11 -64.87 26.37
CA LEU A 16 14.56 -63.63 25.79
C LEU A 16 15.47 -62.48 26.24
N ALA A 17 16.12 -61.87 25.24
CA ALA A 17 16.94 -60.72 25.42
C ALA A 17 16.08 -59.50 25.82
N LEU A 18 16.29 -58.96 27.02
CA LEU A 18 15.78 -57.62 27.38
C LEU A 18 16.68 -56.55 26.77
N ALA A 19 16.21 -55.94 25.68
CA ALA A 19 16.80 -54.71 25.16
C ALA A 19 16.44 -53.57 26.12
N ALA A 20 17.42 -53.00 26.78
CA ALA A 20 17.30 -51.77 27.54
C ALA A 20 17.07 -50.59 26.56
N ILE A 21 15.84 -50.08 26.51
CA ILE A 21 15.52 -48.83 25.78
C ILE A 21 15.94 -47.68 26.68
N ALA A 22 17.08 -47.09 26.35
CA ALA A 22 17.49 -45.79 26.87
C ALA A 22 16.57 -44.72 26.23
N VAL A 23 15.59 -44.24 26.97
CA VAL A 23 14.79 -43.08 26.58
C VAL A 23 15.65 -41.83 26.76
N THR A 24 16.34 -41.46 25.72
CA THR A 24 16.96 -40.13 25.62
C THR A 24 15.86 -39.11 25.39
N SER A 25 15.47 -38.37 26.42
CA SER A 25 14.58 -37.24 26.35
C SER A 25 15.29 -36.11 25.58
N ILE A 26 15.06 -36.05 24.24
CA ILE A 26 15.41 -34.90 23.46
C ILE A 26 14.41 -33.79 23.84
N VAL A 27 14.85 -32.90 24.72
CA VAL A 27 14.18 -31.62 24.94
C VAL A 27 14.35 -30.80 23.64
N LEU A 28 13.37 -30.89 22.75
CA LEU A 28 13.20 -29.96 21.67
C LEU A 28 12.93 -28.57 22.28
N LEU A 29 13.96 -27.76 22.40
CA LEU A 29 13.83 -26.33 22.54
C LEU A 29 13.16 -25.81 21.23
N ALA A 30 11.84 -25.88 21.20
CA ALA A 30 11.05 -25.15 20.23
C ALA A 30 11.24 -23.67 20.54
N GLY A 31 12.30 -23.11 19.98
CA GLY A 31 12.42 -21.66 19.88
C GLY A 31 11.17 -21.17 19.18
N CYS A 32 10.29 -20.48 19.91
CA CYS A 32 9.20 -19.71 19.33
C CYS A 32 9.81 -18.56 18.49
N SER A 33 10.32 -18.87 17.30
CA SER A 33 10.36 -17.88 16.26
C SER A 33 8.89 -17.60 15.93
N LYS A 34 8.38 -16.43 16.25
CA LYS A 34 7.08 -15.97 15.74
C LYS A 34 7.17 -16.03 14.21
N ARG A 35 6.67 -17.12 13.64
CA ARG A 35 6.54 -17.27 12.19
C ARG A 35 5.62 -16.13 11.74
N SER A 36 6.06 -15.36 10.78
CA SER A 36 5.21 -14.41 10.07
C SER A 36 3.92 -15.14 9.66
N THR A 37 2.77 -14.51 9.91
CA THR A 37 1.47 -15.06 9.48
C THR A 37 1.17 -14.69 8.03
N GLU A 38 2.12 -14.02 7.37
CA GLU A 38 1.99 -13.69 5.95
C GLU A 38 2.06 -14.95 5.08
N PRO A 39 1.26 -15.00 3.99
CA PRO A 39 1.36 -16.08 3.02
C PRO A 39 2.79 -16.25 2.49
N GLU A 40 3.19 -17.49 2.24
CA GLU A 40 4.46 -17.76 1.56
C GLU A 40 4.49 -16.99 0.21
N HIS A 41 5.68 -16.48 -0.17
CA HIS A 41 5.87 -15.68 -1.40
C HIS A 41 5.12 -14.33 -1.43
N THR A 42 4.91 -13.71 -0.27
CA THR A 42 4.44 -12.32 -0.21
C THR A 42 5.63 -11.37 -0.14
N PHE A 43 5.66 -10.45 -1.09
CA PHE A 43 6.74 -9.45 -1.23
C PHE A 43 6.20 -8.04 -1.14
N ALA A 44 6.98 -7.14 -0.56
CA ALA A 44 6.79 -5.70 -0.71
C ALA A 44 7.81 -5.17 -1.72
N TYR A 45 7.34 -4.36 -2.65
CA TYR A 45 8.12 -3.69 -3.68
C TYR A 45 8.20 -2.22 -3.32
N ILE A 46 9.40 -1.73 -3.08
CA ILE A 46 9.66 -0.37 -2.61
C ILE A 46 10.40 0.38 -3.71
N SER A 47 9.78 1.41 -4.29
CA SER A 47 10.43 2.29 -5.25
C SER A 47 11.41 3.22 -4.54
N ASN A 48 12.67 3.25 -5.00
CA ASN A 48 13.75 4.06 -4.45
C ASN A 48 14.11 5.15 -5.47
N SER A 49 13.44 6.29 -5.39
CA SER A 49 13.54 7.34 -6.41
C SER A 49 14.94 7.93 -6.53
N GLY A 50 15.69 8.00 -5.43
CA GLY A 50 17.05 8.53 -5.41
C GLY A 50 18.14 7.57 -5.90
N SER A 51 17.84 6.27 -6.08
CA SER A 51 18.80 5.27 -6.55
C SER A 51 18.38 4.53 -7.82
N ASN A 52 17.24 4.90 -8.43
CA ASN A 52 16.73 4.31 -9.67
C ASN A 52 16.50 2.79 -9.56
N THR A 53 16.04 2.33 -8.40
CA THR A 53 15.84 0.91 -8.12
C THR A 53 14.50 0.64 -7.46
N VAL A 54 14.12 -0.64 -7.48
CA VAL A 54 13.06 -1.20 -6.61
C VAL A 54 13.69 -2.23 -5.70
N SER A 55 13.51 -2.07 -4.39
CA SER A 55 13.87 -3.10 -3.41
C SER A 55 12.71 -4.08 -3.26
N VAL A 56 13.01 -5.38 -3.30
CA VAL A 56 12.04 -6.46 -3.10
C VAL A 56 12.27 -7.07 -1.72
N LEU A 57 11.34 -6.80 -0.81
CA LEU A 57 11.35 -7.28 0.57
C LEU A 57 10.46 -8.53 0.69
N GLU A 58 11.03 -9.66 1.06
CA GLU A 58 10.27 -10.86 1.40
C GLU A 58 9.71 -10.73 2.82
N LEU A 59 8.38 -10.76 2.96
CA LEU A 59 7.73 -10.51 4.25
C LEU A 59 7.87 -11.69 5.23
N ALA A 60 8.05 -12.93 4.72
CA ALA A 60 8.24 -14.09 5.57
C ALA A 60 9.58 -14.07 6.34
N THR A 61 10.62 -13.54 5.72
CA THR A 61 11.99 -13.49 6.26
C THR A 61 12.45 -12.11 6.69
N MET A 62 11.70 -11.06 6.33
CA MET A 62 12.06 -9.65 6.55
C MET A 62 13.42 -9.28 5.93
N LYS A 63 13.72 -9.79 4.74
CA LYS A 63 14.97 -9.54 4.04
C LYS A 63 14.72 -8.97 2.65
N ILE A 64 15.58 -8.04 2.23
CA ILE A 64 15.66 -7.66 0.83
C ILE A 64 16.25 -8.83 0.04
N VAL A 65 15.45 -9.45 -0.81
CA VAL A 65 15.86 -10.61 -1.63
C VAL A 65 16.34 -10.21 -3.01
N ARG A 66 15.93 -9.02 -3.48
CA ARG A 66 16.37 -8.43 -4.76
C ARG A 66 16.43 -6.91 -4.66
N THR A 67 17.30 -6.33 -5.45
CA THR A 67 17.28 -4.91 -5.82
C THR A 67 17.30 -4.86 -7.34
N LEU A 68 16.22 -4.34 -7.92
CA LEU A 68 15.99 -4.30 -9.35
C LEU A 68 16.33 -2.92 -9.89
N ALA A 69 17.18 -2.81 -10.89
CA ALA A 69 17.37 -1.58 -11.63
C ALA A 69 16.13 -1.31 -12.49
N THR A 70 15.59 -0.12 -12.41
CA THR A 70 14.43 0.35 -13.18
C THR A 70 14.83 1.52 -14.07
N GLY A 71 13.87 2.26 -14.61
CA GLY A 71 14.15 3.57 -15.19
C GLY A 71 14.48 4.61 -14.11
N ASN A 72 14.77 5.83 -14.54
CA ASN A 72 15.19 6.91 -13.66
C ASN A 72 14.02 7.45 -12.84
N ASN A 73 14.29 7.76 -11.56
CA ASN A 73 13.35 8.34 -10.62
C ASN A 73 12.03 7.55 -10.54
N PRO A 74 12.04 6.27 -10.07
CA PRO A 74 10.82 5.51 -9.85
C PRO A 74 10.03 6.13 -8.70
N THR A 75 8.85 6.71 -8.98
CA THR A 75 8.01 7.39 -8.00
C THR A 75 6.76 6.60 -7.61
N GLY A 76 6.17 5.88 -8.57
CA GLY A 76 4.95 5.09 -8.36
C GLY A 76 5.22 3.59 -8.41
N VAL A 77 4.62 2.82 -7.51
CA VAL A 77 4.59 1.36 -7.59
C VAL A 77 3.19 0.85 -7.28
N THR A 78 2.67 -0.05 -8.10
CA THR A 78 1.30 -0.58 -7.98
C THR A 78 1.30 -2.07 -8.31
N ALA A 79 0.74 -2.88 -7.41
CA ALA A 79 0.56 -4.31 -7.65
C ALA A 79 -0.69 -4.56 -8.52
N SER A 80 -0.58 -5.49 -9.45
CA SER A 80 -1.75 -5.95 -10.19
C SER A 80 -2.75 -6.64 -9.25
N PRO A 81 -4.06 -6.33 -9.32
CA PRO A 81 -5.05 -7.00 -8.49
C PRO A 81 -5.24 -8.48 -8.87
N THR A 82 -4.95 -8.87 -10.11
CA THR A 82 -5.30 -10.19 -10.64
C THR A 82 -4.11 -11.01 -11.15
N LYS A 83 -2.96 -10.38 -11.45
CA LYS A 83 -1.77 -11.04 -11.99
C LYS A 83 -0.61 -11.00 -11.01
N ASP A 84 0.37 -11.88 -11.19
CA ASP A 84 1.64 -11.81 -10.47
C ASP A 84 2.58 -10.76 -11.08
N GLU A 85 2.09 -9.53 -11.13
CA GLU A 85 2.81 -8.39 -11.71
C GLU A 85 2.78 -7.17 -10.80
N VAL A 86 3.84 -6.39 -10.88
CA VAL A 86 3.96 -5.08 -10.23
C VAL A 86 4.45 -4.07 -11.26
N TYR A 87 3.79 -2.92 -11.31
CA TYR A 87 4.08 -1.85 -12.25
C TYR A 87 4.80 -0.70 -11.54
N VAL A 88 5.90 -0.24 -12.11
CA VAL A 88 6.75 0.82 -11.56
C VAL A 88 6.83 1.97 -12.53
N VAL A 89 6.38 3.14 -12.10
CA VAL A 89 6.41 4.36 -12.91
C VAL A 89 7.75 5.07 -12.72
N ASN A 90 8.50 5.22 -13.80
CA ASN A 90 9.81 5.86 -13.84
C ASN A 90 9.66 7.27 -14.41
N THR A 91 9.57 8.27 -13.51
CA THR A 91 9.19 9.64 -13.84
C THR A 91 10.12 10.30 -14.86
N ASP A 92 11.44 10.23 -14.63
CA ASP A 92 12.40 10.91 -15.50
C ASP A 92 12.70 10.13 -16.78
N SER A 93 12.37 8.83 -16.83
CA SER A 93 12.49 8.01 -18.05
C SER A 93 11.24 8.01 -18.92
N GLY A 94 10.08 8.48 -18.41
CA GLY A 94 8.82 8.43 -19.15
C GLY A 94 8.34 7.01 -19.44
N THR A 95 8.59 6.06 -18.53
CA THR A 95 8.29 4.63 -18.73
C THR A 95 7.57 4.02 -17.53
N VAL A 96 6.92 2.88 -17.78
CA VAL A 96 6.42 1.97 -16.76
C VAL A 96 7.16 0.65 -16.91
N SER A 97 7.91 0.23 -15.87
CA SER A 97 8.52 -1.09 -15.80
C SER A 97 7.52 -2.11 -15.26
N VAL A 98 7.51 -3.31 -15.81
CA VAL A 98 6.73 -4.46 -15.34
C VAL A 98 7.65 -5.42 -14.62
N ILE A 99 7.34 -5.75 -13.37
CA ILE A 99 8.03 -6.76 -12.58
C ILE A 99 7.14 -8.00 -12.52
N ASP A 100 7.68 -9.14 -12.88
CA ASP A 100 7.09 -10.46 -12.62
C ASP A 100 7.32 -10.80 -11.14
N ALA A 101 6.26 -10.86 -10.36
CA ALA A 101 6.32 -11.12 -8.91
C ALA A 101 6.59 -12.59 -8.58
N ALA A 102 6.40 -13.53 -9.50
CA ALA A 102 6.73 -14.94 -9.27
C ALA A 102 8.25 -15.17 -9.34
N THR A 103 8.96 -14.41 -10.19
CA THR A 103 10.42 -14.51 -10.38
C THR A 103 11.20 -13.35 -9.75
N ASN A 104 10.52 -12.27 -9.38
CA ASN A 104 11.13 -11.02 -8.93
C ASN A 104 12.15 -10.46 -9.94
N GLN A 105 11.76 -10.38 -11.22
CA GLN A 105 12.57 -9.87 -12.32
C GLN A 105 11.79 -8.86 -13.16
N ILE A 106 12.50 -7.96 -13.85
CA ILE A 106 11.89 -7.07 -14.83
C ILE A 106 11.45 -7.90 -16.05
N ALA A 107 10.15 -7.89 -16.32
CA ALA A 107 9.54 -8.57 -17.47
C ALA A 107 9.50 -7.70 -18.73
N GLY A 108 9.45 -6.36 -18.56
CA GLY A 108 9.38 -5.44 -19.68
C GLY A 108 9.28 -3.99 -19.25
N ASN A 109 9.25 -3.10 -20.25
CA ASN A 109 9.06 -1.66 -20.07
C ASN A 109 8.09 -1.13 -21.14
N MET A 110 7.22 -0.21 -20.74
CA MET A 110 6.29 0.51 -21.63
C MET A 110 6.64 1.99 -21.62
N THR A 111 6.88 2.60 -22.79
CA THR A 111 7.08 4.05 -22.90
C THR A 111 5.71 4.73 -22.89
N VAL A 112 5.50 5.69 -21.97
CA VAL A 112 4.19 6.35 -21.78
C VAL A 112 4.21 7.79 -22.26
N GLY A 113 4.79 8.71 -21.53
CA GLY A 113 4.92 10.13 -21.85
C GLY A 113 5.88 10.78 -20.88
N SER A 114 6.04 12.10 -20.97
CA SER A 114 7.02 12.81 -20.14
C SER A 114 6.48 13.07 -18.73
N VAL A 115 7.29 12.77 -17.73
CA VAL A 115 7.02 13.04 -16.30
C VAL A 115 5.73 12.36 -15.80
N PRO A 116 5.59 11.02 -15.93
CA PRO A 116 4.55 10.26 -15.26
C PRO A 116 4.84 10.11 -13.77
N TYR A 117 3.81 10.05 -12.90
CA TYR A 117 4.01 9.87 -11.45
C TYR A 117 3.43 8.57 -10.91
N THR A 118 2.24 8.21 -11.32
CA THR A 118 1.52 7.04 -10.81
C THR A 118 0.79 6.30 -11.92
N ILE A 119 0.52 5.01 -11.69
CA ILE A 119 -0.37 4.22 -12.53
C ILE A 119 -1.60 3.81 -11.73
N SER A 120 -2.78 3.90 -12.33
CA SER A 120 -4.04 3.36 -11.81
C SER A 120 -4.44 2.16 -12.65
N VAL A 121 -4.75 1.04 -12.02
CA VAL A 121 -5.08 -0.24 -12.68
C VAL A 121 -6.55 -0.56 -12.44
N THR A 122 -7.25 -1.04 -13.48
CA THR A 122 -8.64 -1.52 -13.37
C THR A 122 -8.74 -2.75 -12.46
N ALA A 123 -9.89 -2.97 -11.83
CA ALA A 123 -10.10 -4.09 -10.91
C ALA A 123 -9.90 -5.47 -11.57
N ASP A 124 -10.11 -5.58 -12.87
CA ASP A 124 -9.84 -6.80 -13.65
C ASP A 124 -8.35 -6.97 -14.01
N GLY A 125 -7.51 -6.00 -13.70
CA GLY A 125 -6.07 -6.01 -13.95
C GLY A 125 -5.65 -5.89 -15.41
N LYS A 126 -6.58 -5.56 -16.34
CA LYS A 126 -6.28 -5.56 -17.79
C LYS A 126 -5.81 -4.23 -18.32
N THR A 127 -6.29 -3.12 -17.73
CA THR A 127 -6.00 -1.78 -18.23
C THR A 127 -5.33 -0.95 -17.15
N GLY A 128 -4.30 -0.22 -17.55
CA GLY A 128 -3.62 0.78 -16.72
C GLY A 128 -3.75 2.17 -17.30
N TRP A 129 -3.80 3.19 -16.44
CA TRP A 129 -3.83 4.60 -16.84
C TRP A 129 -2.76 5.40 -16.13
N VAL A 130 -2.05 6.22 -16.89
CA VAL A 130 -0.92 7.04 -16.41
C VAL A 130 -1.12 8.47 -16.89
N ALA A 131 -1.06 9.44 -15.98
CA ALA A 131 -1.02 10.85 -16.32
C ALA A 131 0.44 11.29 -16.56
N ASN A 132 0.71 12.00 -17.64
CA ASN A 132 2.03 12.45 -18.05
C ASN A 132 2.09 13.99 -17.99
N ALA A 133 2.70 14.54 -16.95
CA ALA A 133 2.59 15.94 -16.60
C ALA A 133 3.12 16.90 -17.68
N GLU A 134 4.28 16.61 -18.25
CA GLU A 134 4.88 17.48 -19.27
C GLU A 134 4.35 17.21 -20.69
N SER A 135 3.75 16.04 -20.93
CA SER A 135 3.11 15.73 -22.22
C SER A 135 1.67 16.22 -22.29
N ASN A 136 1.05 16.62 -21.17
CA ASN A 136 -0.38 16.96 -21.08
C ASN A 136 -1.28 15.85 -21.64
N THR A 137 -0.98 14.60 -21.30
CA THR A 137 -1.72 13.42 -21.78
C THR A 137 -2.02 12.44 -20.64
N ALA A 138 -3.06 11.65 -20.83
CA ALA A 138 -3.31 10.40 -20.11
C ALA A 138 -3.07 9.22 -21.07
N THR A 139 -2.19 8.30 -20.69
CA THR A 139 -1.84 7.11 -21.48
C THR A 139 -2.59 5.90 -20.97
N ALA A 140 -3.27 5.19 -21.87
CA ALA A 140 -3.91 3.92 -21.61
C ALA A 140 -2.98 2.75 -21.97
N LEU A 141 -2.89 1.77 -21.09
CA LEU A 141 -2.02 0.59 -21.21
C LEU A 141 -2.86 -0.69 -21.25
N ASP A 142 -2.55 -1.56 -22.19
CA ASP A 142 -2.96 -2.97 -22.19
C ASP A 142 -1.93 -3.73 -21.33
N LEU A 143 -2.35 -4.14 -20.14
CA LEU A 143 -1.48 -4.83 -19.18
C LEU A 143 -1.36 -6.33 -19.45
N ASP A 144 -2.18 -6.92 -20.35
CA ASP A 144 -2.00 -8.29 -20.82
C ASP A 144 -0.89 -8.36 -21.88
N ALA A 145 -0.84 -7.38 -22.76
CA ALA A 145 0.11 -7.33 -23.87
C ALA A 145 1.34 -6.44 -23.57
N HIS A 146 1.41 -5.82 -22.39
CA HIS A 146 2.46 -4.87 -21.97
C HIS A 146 2.75 -3.78 -23.02
N ARG A 147 1.71 -3.10 -23.49
CA ARG A 147 1.82 -2.09 -24.53
C ARG A 147 0.89 -0.90 -24.31
N VAL A 148 1.24 0.22 -24.89
CA VAL A 148 0.35 1.39 -24.98
C VAL A 148 -0.76 1.10 -25.98
N ILE A 149 -2.01 1.40 -25.62
CA ILE A 149 -3.18 1.26 -26.49
C ILE A 149 -3.77 2.59 -26.93
N GLY A 150 -3.42 3.69 -26.26
CA GLY A 150 -3.84 5.01 -26.65
C GLY A 150 -3.30 6.10 -25.74
N GLN A 151 -3.33 7.32 -26.23
CA GLN A 151 -3.06 8.54 -25.48
C GLN A 151 -4.19 9.54 -25.70
N VAL A 152 -4.66 10.13 -24.62
CA VAL A 152 -5.72 11.13 -24.61
C VAL A 152 -5.13 12.46 -24.19
N ALA A 153 -5.29 13.50 -25.00
CA ALA A 153 -4.92 14.86 -24.61
C ALA A 153 -5.82 15.33 -23.47
N VAL A 154 -5.22 15.89 -22.44
CA VAL A 154 -5.88 16.49 -21.28
C VAL A 154 -5.36 17.91 -21.06
N GLU A 155 -5.76 18.55 -19.98
CA GLU A 155 -5.31 19.92 -19.69
C GLU A 155 -3.88 19.92 -19.07
N LYS A 156 -3.38 21.12 -18.71
CA LYS A 156 -1.98 21.34 -18.35
C LYS A 156 -1.55 20.63 -17.07
N HIS A 157 -0.36 20.06 -17.11
CA HIS A 157 0.35 19.41 -15.99
C HIS A 157 -0.54 18.42 -15.23
N PRO A 158 -1.09 17.39 -15.90
CA PRO A 158 -1.85 16.34 -15.20
C PRO A 158 -0.94 15.60 -14.22
N GLY A 159 -1.31 15.58 -12.93
CA GLY A 159 -0.50 14.95 -11.89
C GLY A 159 -0.93 13.52 -11.59
N ILE A 160 -2.21 13.27 -11.59
CA ILE A 160 -2.81 11.99 -11.17
C ILE A 160 -3.92 11.58 -12.13
N ALA A 161 -3.93 10.30 -12.53
CA ALA A 161 -5.06 9.63 -13.15
C ALA A 161 -5.59 8.54 -12.22
N ARG A 162 -6.92 8.40 -12.13
CA ARG A 162 -7.60 7.31 -11.44
C ARG A 162 -8.65 6.71 -12.35
N VAL A 163 -8.67 5.40 -12.43
CA VAL A 163 -9.72 4.65 -13.16
C VAL A 163 -10.73 4.11 -12.17
N SER A 164 -12.02 4.16 -12.50
CA SER A 164 -13.10 3.54 -11.72
C SER A 164 -12.93 2.02 -11.66
N GLY A 165 -13.47 1.39 -10.61
CA GLY A 165 -13.35 -0.06 -10.42
C GLY A 165 -13.87 -0.86 -11.61
N ASP A 166 -14.96 -0.40 -12.25
CA ASP A 166 -15.56 -1.01 -13.44
C ASP A 166 -14.89 -0.60 -14.77
N GLY A 167 -13.87 0.26 -14.73
CA GLY A 167 -13.09 0.72 -15.88
C GLY A 167 -13.82 1.71 -16.80
N LYS A 168 -15.05 2.13 -16.48
CA LYS A 168 -15.83 3.01 -17.36
C LYS A 168 -15.40 4.46 -17.35
N PHE A 169 -14.86 4.92 -16.22
CA PHE A 169 -14.45 6.32 -16.04
C PHE A 169 -12.96 6.41 -15.72
N VAL A 170 -12.31 7.39 -16.31
CA VAL A 170 -10.98 7.81 -15.89
C VAL A 170 -11.02 9.28 -15.54
N ALA A 171 -10.64 9.61 -14.34
CA ALA A 171 -10.53 10.97 -13.86
C ALA A 171 -9.06 11.39 -13.84
N VAL A 172 -8.75 12.56 -14.42
CA VAL A 172 -7.38 13.11 -14.50
C VAL A 172 -7.36 14.48 -13.87
N ALA A 173 -6.62 14.66 -12.80
CA ALA A 173 -6.43 15.94 -12.13
C ALA A 173 -5.35 16.74 -12.85
N ASN A 174 -5.74 17.89 -13.43
CA ASN A 174 -4.86 18.77 -14.19
C ASN A 174 -4.41 19.92 -13.30
N ARG A 175 -3.27 19.72 -12.68
CA ARG A 175 -2.71 20.61 -11.66
C ARG A 175 -2.44 22.04 -12.18
N GLY A 176 -1.99 22.14 -13.43
CA GLY A 176 -1.63 23.43 -14.07
C GLY A 176 -2.81 24.20 -14.62
N ASP A 177 -4.03 23.67 -14.56
CA ASP A 177 -5.22 24.27 -15.19
C ASP A 177 -6.46 24.24 -14.29
N ASP A 178 -6.27 23.93 -12.99
CA ASP A 178 -7.32 23.94 -11.96
C ASP A 178 -8.56 23.11 -12.36
N SER A 179 -8.33 21.98 -13.05
CA SER A 179 -9.40 21.23 -13.67
C SER A 179 -9.29 19.72 -13.46
N LEU A 180 -10.40 19.03 -13.68
CA LEU A 180 -10.51 17.58 -13.74
C LEU A 180 -11.03 17.17 -15.12
N THR A 181 -10.27 16.37 -15.85
CA THR A 181 -10.73 15.77 -17.11
C THR A 181 -11.33 14.39 -16.84
N LEU A 182 -12.56 14.19 -17.28
CA LEU A 182 -13.22 12.88 -17.26
C LEU A 182 -13.16 12.26 -18.65
N ILE A 183 -12.64 11.02 -18.72
CA ILE A 183 -12.46 10.24 -19.93
C ILE A 183 -13.37 9.02 -19.84
N ASP A 184 -13.98 8.65 -20.96
CA ASP A 184 -14.66 7.35 -21.11
C ASP A 184 -13.59 6.27 -21.30
N GLY A 185 -13.52 5.32 -20.37
CA GLY A 185 -12.45 4.32 -20.34
C GLY A 185 -12.47 3.35 -21.52
N ALA A 186 -13.65 3.06 -22.07
CA ALA A 186 -13.79 2.13 -23.18
C ALA A 186 -13.46 2.77 -24.52
N THR A 187 -13.92 4.01 -24.75
CA THR A 187 -13.72 4.71 -26.03
C THR A 187 -12.49 5.60 -26.05
N MET A 188 -11.85 5.81 -24.89
CA MET A 188 -10.71 6.72 -24.73
C MET A 188 -11.00 8.15 -25.21
N LYS A 189 -12.23 8.62 -25.03
CA LYS A 189 -12.64 10.00 -25.40
C LYS A 189 -12.90 10.83 -24.17
N VAL A 190 -12.48 12.09 -24.21
CA VAL A 190 -12.84 13.06 -23.17
C VAL A 190 -14.37 13.24 -23.19
N ARG A 191 -14.99 12.96 -22.04
CA ARG A 191 -16.42 13.22 -21.80
C ARG A 191 -16.65 14.67 -21.44
N ARG A 192 -15.81 15.18 -20.53
CA ARG A 192 -15.90 16.54 -20.03
C ARG A 192 -14.63 16.94 -19.30
N THR A 193 -14.25 18.22 -19.39
CA THR A 193 -13.31 18.86 -18.48
C THR A 193 -14.09 19.81 -17.58
N LEU A 194 -13.83 19.73 -16.27
CA LEU A 194 -14.53 20.47 -15.23
C LEU A 194 -13.53 21.37 -14.52
N HIS A 195 -13.83 22.65 -14.37
CA HIS A 195 -13.14 23.45 -13.35
C HIS A 195 -13.53 22.92 -11.97
N VAL A 196 -12.52 22.64 -11.14
CA VAL A 196 -12.71 22.13 -9.77
C VAL A 196 -12.24 23.16 -8.75
N CYS A 197 -11.03 23.11 -8.30
CA CYS A 197 -10.44 24.01 -7.34
C CYS A 197 -8.95 24.14 -7.65
N ARG A 198 -8.27 25.14 -7.07
CA ARG A 198 -6.89 25.45 -7.45
C ARG A 198 -5.90 24.37 -7.05
N THR A 199 -5.05 24.00 -7.99
CA THR A 199 -3.96 23.03 -7.85
C THR A 199 -4.47 21.68 -7.35
N PRO A 200 -5.22 20.92 -8.19
CA PRO A 200 -5.68 19.57 -7.85
C PRO A 200 -4.50 18.59 -7.80
N ASP A 201 -4.09 18.17 -6.59
CA ASP A 201 -2.89 17.39 -6.34
C ASP A 201 -3.18 15.95 -5.90
N SER A 202 -4.36 15.69 -5.36
CA SER A 202 -4.78 14.36 -4.93
C SER A 202 -6.15 14.01 -5.48
N LEU A 203 -6.38 12.72 -5.73
CA LEU A 203 -7.58 12.22 -6.39
C LEU A 203 -7.88 10.80 -5.95
N VAL A 204 -9.11 10.54 -5.53
CA VAL A 204 -9.64 9.19 -5.32
C VAL A 204 -11.01 9.06 -5.98
N ILE A 205 -11.37 7.84 -6.35
CA ILE A 205 -12.73 7.47 -6.78
C ILE A 205 -13.32 6.58 -5.69
N LEU A 206 -14.58 6.81 -5.32
CA LEU A 206 -15.26 5.96 -4.33
C LEU A 206 -15.40 4.52 -4.84
N PRO A 207 -15.43 3.52 -3.94
CA PRO A 207 -15.52 2.11 -4.33
C PRO A 207 -16.78 1.73 -5.12
N ASP A 208 -17.85 2.53 -5.01
CA ASP A 208 -19.09 2.37 -5.75
C ASP A 208 -19.09 3.10 -7.10
N ASP A 209 -17.97 3.69 -7.50
CA ASP A 209 -17.75 4.44 -8.73
C ASP A 209 -18.73 5.63 -8.94
N SER A 210 -19.35 6.12 -7.85
CA SER A 210 -20.34 7.20 -7.93
C SER A 210 -19.70 8.59 -8.02
N LYS A 211 -18.64 8.81 -7.25
CA LYS A 211 -18.00 10.13 -7.13
C LYS A 211 -16.47 10.02 -7.16
N ALA A 212 -15.84 11.10 -7.62
CA ALA A 212 -14.44 11.38 -7.41
C ALA A 212 -14.28 12.50 -6.39
N LEU A 213 -13.31 12.38 -5.49
CA LEU A 213 -12.87 13.43 -4.59
C LEU A 213 -11.51 13.94 -5.05
N VAL A 214 -11.41 15.25 -5.17
CA VAL A 214 -10.20 15.95 -5.66
C VAL A 214 -9.71 16.89 -4.58
N GLY A 215 -8.54 16.63 -4.03
CA GLY A 215 -7.88 17.53 -3.08
C GLY A 215 -7.09 18.60 -3.79
N CYS A 216 -7.37 19.86 -3.48
CA CYS A 216 -6.80 21.04 -4.13
C CYS A 216 -5.93 21.84 -3.15
N SER A 217 -4.62 21.67 -3.25
CA SER A 217 -3.66 22.29 -2.33
C SER A 217 -3.67 23.83 -2.41
N GLY A 218 -3.86 24.38 -3.60
CA GLY A 218 -3.85 25.83 -3.83
C GLY A 218 -5.06 26.60 -3.31
N SER A 219 -6.14 25.92 -2.92
CA SER A 219 -7.36 26.55 -2.39
C SER A 219 -7.85 25.97 -1.05
N GLN A 220 -7.14 24.99 -0.49
CA GLN A 220 -7.49 24.33 0.78
C GLN A 220 -8.89 23.70 0.76
N GLN A 221 -9.24 23.08 -0.37
CA GLN A 221 -10.55 22.51 -0.63
C GLN A 221 -10.45 21.08 -1.11
N VAL A 222 -11.55 20.35 -0.96
CA VAL A 222 -11.83 19.09 -1.65
C VAL A 222 -13.06 19.29 -2.51
N ALA A 223 -12.94 19.02 -3.81
CA ALA A 223 -14.06 18.99 -4.73
C ALA A 223 -14.67 17.60 -4.78
N LEU A 224 -15.98 17.50 -4.66
CA LEU A 224 -16.76 16.28 -4.89
C LEU A 224 -17.35 16.35 -6.30
N VAL A 225 -17.02 15.36 -7.11
CA VAL A 225 -17.43 15.31 -8.52
C VAL A 225 -18.22 14.05 -8.78
N ASN A 226 -19.45 14.18 -9.25
CA ASN A 226 -20.29 13.09 -9.67
C ASN A 226 -19.81 12.57 -11.03
N LEU A 227 -19.42 11.30 -11.09
CA LEU A 227 -18.86 10.70 -12.30
C LEU A 227 -19.92 10.40 -13.37
N LYS A 228 -21.15 10.15 -12.94
CA LYS A 228 -22.24 9.78 -13.87
C LYS A 228 -22.73 10.95 -14.69
N ASN A 229 -22.99 12.10 -14.06
CA ASN A 229 -23.47 13.30 -14.75
C ASN A 229 -22.35 14.28 -15.11
N ALA A 230 -21.11 14.01 -14.69
CA ALA A 230 -19.94 14.83 -14.92
C ALA A 230 -20.13 16.28 -14.42
N GLN A 231 -20.44 16.43 -13.14
CA GLN A 231 -20.65 17.73 -12.49
C GLN A 231 -19.92 17.80 -11.15
N VAL A 232 -19.43 18.98 -10.80
CA VAL A 232 -18.97 19.30 -9.44
C VAL A 232 -20.21 19.47 -8.57
N GLU A 233 -20.37 18.64 -7.54
CA GLU A 233 -21.48 18.71 -6.61
C GLU A 233 -21.23 19.76 -5.53
N THR A 234 -20.03 19.73 -4.94
CA THR A 234 -19.67 20.68 -3.89
C THR A 234 -18.17 20.90 -3.79
N LEU A 235 -17.79 21.99 -3.14
CA LEU A 235 -16.41 22.34 -2.76
C LEU A 235 -16.36 22.48 -1.24
N LEU A 236 -15.71 21.54 -0.58
CA LEU A 236 -15.58 21.51 0.87
C LEU A 236 -14.26 22.16 1.31
N ARG A 237 -14.32 23.07 2.28
CA ARG A 237 -13.12 23.60 2.92
C ARG A 237 -12.64 22.63 3.99
N VAL A 238 -11.35 22.23 3.91
CA VAL A 238 -10.74 21.26 4.83
C VAL A 238 -9.78 21.90 5.85
N GLY A 239 -9.65 23.23 5.81
CA GLY A 239 -8.90 23.98 6.82
C GLY A 239 -7.38 23.95 6.69
N GLY A 240 -6.85 23.34 5.67
CA GLY A 240 -5.41 23.25 5.40
C GLY A 240 -5.10 22.85 3.97
N THR A 241 -3.82 22.63 3.67
CA THR A 241 -3.32 22.20 2.36
C THR A 241 -3.50 20.69 2.20
N PRO A 242 -4.54 20.22 1.47
CA PRO A 242 -4.76 18.79 1.26
C PRO A 242 -3.68 18.22 0.31
N VAL A 243 -2.98 17.18 0.76
CA VAL A 243 -1.92 16.51 -0.02
C VAL A 243 -2.24 15.05 -0.29
N ASP A 244 -3.12 14.43 0.51
CA ASP A 244 -3.52 13.03 0.35
C ASP A 244 -4.98 12.81 0.75
N LEU A 245 -5.58 11.79 0.16
CA LEU A 245 -6.94 11.34 0.39
C LEU A 245 -6.96 9.84 0.71
N GLY A 246 -7.04 9.49 1.99
CA GLY A 246 -7.17 8.11 2.46
C GLY A 246 -8.62 7.69 2.53
N ILE A 247 -9.04 6.79 1.65
CA ILE A 247 -10.42 6.33 1.60
C ILE A 247 -10.64 5.11 2.51
N LYS A 248 -11.75 5.07 3.25
CA LYS A 248 -12.20 3.85 3.91
C LYS A 248 -12.59 2.79 2.88
N PRO A 249 -12.24 1.51 3.08
CA PRO A 249 -12.62 0.43 2.16
C PRO A 249 -14.12 0.37 1.84
N ASP A 250 -15.00 0.74 2.77
CA ASP A 250 -16.46 0.81 2.56
C ASP A 250 -16.93 2.06 1.82
N GLY A 251 -16.03 3.02 1.55
CA GLY A 251 -16.35 4.31 0.91
C GLY A 251 -17.08 5.31 1.79
N GLY A 252 -17.40 4.97 3.04
CA GLY A 252 -18.22 5.81 3.93
C GLY A 252 -17.56 7.12 4.34
N GLU A 253 -16.23 7.17 4.32
CA GLU A 253 -15.46 8.38 4.64
C GLU A 253 -14.15 8.44 3.86
N VAL A 254 -13.68 9.68 3.65
CA VAL A 254 -12.36 9.99 3.10
C VAL A 254 -11.61 10.89 4.08
N PHE A 255 -10.43 10.45 4.49
CA PHE A 255 -9.54 11.19 5.38
C PHE A 255 -8.57 12.03 4.56
N VAL A 256 -8.64 13.34 4.74
CA VAL A 256 -7.85 14.33 4.02
C VAL A 256 -6.65 14.74 4.86
N SER A 257 -5.45 14.47 4.39
CA SER A 257 -4.22 14.90 5.06
C SER A 257 -3.94 16.37 4.74
N ASN A 258 -4.07 17.23 5.76
CA ASN A 258 -3.83 18.67 5.64
C ASN A 258 -2.43 19.01 6.13
N TYR A 259 -1.47 19.09 5.21
CA TYR A 259 -0.04 19.17 5.47
C TYR A 259 0.35 20.30 6.44
N GLU A 260 0.03 21.55 6.12
CA GLU A 260 0.42 22.71 6.93
C GLU A 260 -0.41 22.87 8.21
N ALA A 261 -1.67 22.43 8.18
CA ALA A 261 -2.56 22.54 9.34
C ALA A 261 -2.33 21.44 10.38
N GLN A 262 -1.50 20.43 10.09
CA GLN A 262 -1.21 19.31 11.00
C GLN A 262 -2.47 18.52 11.40
N THR A 263 -3.47 18.49 10.51
CA THR A 263 -4.77 17.85 10.77
C THR A 263 -5.12 16.80 9.72
N ILE A 264 -6.03 15.93 10.10
CA ILE A 264 -6.86 15.16 9.18
C ILE A 264 -8.28 15.74 9.21
N SER A 265 -8.88 15.92 8.04
CA SER A 265 -10.31 16.19 7.92
C SER A 265 -11.03 14.94 7.44
N ALA A 266 -12.05 14.49 8.18
CA ALA A 266 -12.92 13.39 7.80
C ALA A 266 -14.08 13.94 6.95
N VAL A 267 -14.11 13.56 5.67
CA VAL A 267 -15.14 13.96 4.71
C VAL A 267 -16.12 12.82 4.52
N ASN A 268 -17.41 13.11 4.73
CA ASN A 268 -18.49 12.20 4.33
C ASN A 268 -18.93 12.54 2.90
N PRO A 269 -18.62 11.65 1.90
CA PRO A 269 -18.89 11.95 0.51
C PRO A 269 -20.36 11.82 0.12
N TYR A 270 -21.21 11.25 0.97
CA TYR A 270 -22.63 11.07 0.69
C TYR A 270 -23.50 12.19 1.28
N ASN A 271 -23.01 12.84 2.35
CA ASN A 271 -23.65 14.02 2.95
C ASN A 271 -23.05 15.33 2.46
N ASP A 272 -21.96 15.25 1.65
CA ASP A 272 -21.24 16.41 1.12
C ASP A 272 -20.75 17.37 2.22
N GLU A 273 -20.16 16.81 3.29
CA GLU A 273 -19.72 17.57 4.47
C GLU A 273 -18.36 17.14 5.01
N VAL A 274 -17.69 18.05 5.70
CA VAL A 274 -16.57 17.74 6.58
C VAL A 274 -17.15 17.43 7.96
N ALA A 275 -17.14 16.15 8.33
CA ALA A 275 -17.73 15.71 9.61
C ALA A 275 -16.91 16.19 10.81
N GLU A 276 -15.58 16.15 10.71
CA GLU A 276 -14.66 16.53 11.76
C GLU A 276 -13.26 16.81 11.22
N SER A 277 -12.50 17.67 11.93
CA SER A 277 -11.06 17.84 11.71
C SER A 277 -10.32 17.71 13.04
N PHE A 278 -9.23 16.92 13.06
CA PHE A 278 -8.49 16.63 14.28
C PHE A 278 -6.98 16.64 14.06
N LEU A 279 -6.22 16.96 15.11
CA LEU A 279 -4.76 17.03 15.09
C LEU A 279 -4.16 15.62 15.03
N VAL A 280 -3.09 15.45 14.23
CA VAL A 280 -2.45 14.14 14.04
C VAL A 280 -0.92 14.14 14.25
N GLY A 281 -0.24 15.21 13.91
CA GLY A 281 1.21 15.33 13.98
C GLY A 281 1.73 16.31 12.96
N ASP A 282 3.05 16.48 12.90
CA ASP A 282 3.67 17.52 12.08
C ASP A 282 3.81 17.08 10.63
N HIS A 283 3.18 17.84 9.73
CA HIS A 283 3.15 17.63 8.28
C HIS A 283 2.65 16.23 7.87
N PRO A 284 1.36 15.90 8.08
CA PRO A 284 0.78 14.64 7.61
C PRO A 284 0.80 14.56 6.08
N VAL A 285 1.32 13.45 5.51
CA VAL A 285 1.49 13.27 4.07
C VAL A 285 0.73 12.10 3.48
N ARG A 286 0.46 11.05 4.28
CA ARG A 286 -0.33 9.89 3.85
C ARG A 286 -1.29 9.46 4.94
N SER A 287 -2.46 9.02 4.51
CA SER A 287 -3.45 8.38 5.35
C SER A 287 -3.87 7.04 4.75
N LEU A 288 -3.96 6.01 5.59
CA LEU A 288 -4.34 4.66 5.20
C LEU A 288 -5.30 4.09 6.23
N VAL A 289 -6.40 3.51 5.77
CA VAL A 289 -7.39 2.86 6.63
C VAL A 289 -7.25 1.35 6.53
N SER A 290 -7.39 0.65 7.66
CA SER A 290 -7.40 -0.82 7.68
C SER A 290 -8.60 -1.40 6.93
N ASP A 291 -8.44 -2.63 6.39
CA ASP A 291 -9.47 -3.30 5.58
C ASP A 291 -10.80 -3.50 6.34
N ASP A 292 -10.77 -3.52 7.66
CA ASP A 292 -11.95 -3.64 8.53
C ASP A 292 -12.58 -2.28 8.90
N ASN A 293 -12.14 -1.19 8.28
CA ASN A 293 -12.57 0.19 8.51
C ASN A 293 -12.34 0.73 9.94
N SER A 294 -11.57 0.02 10.78
CA SER A 294 -11.48 0.33 12.21
C SER A 294 -10.33 1.25 12.58
N THR A 295 -9.23 1.24 11.82
CA THR A 295 -7.99 1.92 12.20
C THR A 295 -7.49 2.82 11.08
N LEU A 296 -7.15 4.06 11.44
CA LEU A 296 -6.53 5.04 10.57
C LEU A 296 -5.05 5.20 10.95
N TYR A 297 -4.18 5.04 9.96
CA TYR A 297 -2.74 5.29 10.06
C TYR A 297 -2.40 6.57 9.31
N VAL A 298 -1.62 7.45 9.93
CA VAL A 298 -1.21 8.73 9.34
C VAL A 298 0.30 8.87 9.46
N SER A 299 1.01 8.99 8.34
CA SER A 299 2.44 9.32 8.36
C SER A 299 2.63 10.83 8.51
N ASN A 300 3.41 11.21 9.52
CA ASN A 300 3.75 12.59 9.85
C ASN A 300 5.20 12.85 9.43
N PHE A 301 5.37 13.49 8.28
CA PHE A 301 6.65 13.62 7.59
C PHE A 301 7.71 14.37 8.40
N ALA A 302 7.35 15.48 9.04
CA ALA A 302 8.31 16.29 9.79
C ALA A 302 8.58 15.76 11.20
N SER A 303 7.63 15.06 11.83
CA SER A 303 7.83 14.46 13.15
C SER A 303 8.36 13.02 13.12
N ASN A 304 8.66 12.47 11.92
CA ASN A 304 9.23 11.12 11.76
C ASN A 304 8.42 10.05 12.49
N SER A 305 7.11 10.10 12.36
CA SER A 305 6.22 9.24 13.13
C SER A 305 5.02 8.77 12.31
N VAL A 306 4.41 7.69 12.78
CA VAL A 306 3.07 7.27 12.34
C VAL A 306 2.12 7.40 13.52
N ALA A 307 1.09 8.24 13.36
CA ALA A 307 0.00 8.32 14.31
C ALA A 307 -1.08 7.31 13.93
N VAL A 308 -1.62 6.63 14.94
CA VAL A 308 -2.61 5.56 14.78
C VAL A 308 -3.86 5.93 15.54
N PHE A 309 -4.99 6.00 14.86
CA PHE A 309 -6.28 6.39 15.41
C PHE A 309 -7.31 5.28 15.26
N ASP A 310 -8.26 5.25 16.18
CA ASP A 310 -9.54 4.58 15.95
C ASP A 310 -10.29 5.38 14.88
N ALA A 311 -10.58 4.77 13.73
CA ALA A 311 -11.16 5.45 12.58
C ALA A 311 -12.63 5.87 12.78
N ILE A 312 -13.32 5.33 13.79
CA ILE A 312 -14.71 5.63 14.10
C ILE A 312 -14.82 6.76 15.14
N THR A 313 -14.05 6.63 16.23
CA THR A 313 -14.13 7.58 17.35
C THR A 313 -13.13 8.73 17.27
N ARG A 314 -12.20 8.71 16.28
CA ARG A 314 -11.11 9.68 16.07
C ARG A 314 -10.12 9.76 17.24
N LYS A 315 -10.16 8.81 18.17
CA LYS A 315 -9.27 8.80 19.31
C LYS A 315 -7.89 8.27 18.92
N LEU A 316 -6.85 8.98 19.34
CA LEU A 316 -5.48 8.54 19.20
C LEU A 316 -5.27 7.25 20.02
N ILE A 317 -4.80 6.20 19.34
CA ILE A 317 -4.41 4.92 19.96
C ILE A 317 -2.96 5.02 20.42
N THR A 318 -2.07 5.43 19.50
CA THR A 318 -0.64 5.58 19.76
C THR A 318 0.04 6.40 18.66
N THR A 319 1.24 6.89 18.94
CA THR A 319 2.16 7.43 17.95
C THR A 319 3.45 6.61 18.00
N VAL A 320 3.88 6.08 16.85
CA VAL A 320 5.09 5.25 16.72
C VAL A 320 6.15 6.05 15.99
N GLN A 321 7.33 6.18 16.59
CA GLN A 321 8.50 6.76 15.91
C GLN A 321 9.02 5.76 14.87
N VAL A 322 9.32 6.27 13.67
CA VAL A 322 9.79 5.51 12.50
C VAL A 322 11.08 6.14 11.96
N GLY A 323 11.50 5.78 10.76
CA GLY A 323 12.61 6.43 10.10
C GLY A 323 12.33 7.89 9.71
N SER A 324 13.30 8.56 9.11
CA SER A 324 13.17 9.98 8.78
C SER A 324 12.30 10.19 7.55
N LYS A 325 11.38 11.15 7.63
CA LYS A 325 10.49 11.57 6.54
C LYS A 325 9.65 10.41 5.98
N PRO A 326 8.75 9.81 6.79
CA PRO A 326 7.85 8.77 6.32
C PRO A 326 6.93 9.31 5.22
N ASP A 327 6.97 8.70 4.02
CA ASP A 327 6.29 9.19 2.82
C ASP A 327 5.19 8.25 2.31
N ALA A 328 5.34 6.94 2.47
CA ALA A 328 4.35 5.97 2.04
C ALA A 328 4.01 4.95 3.11
N LEU A 329 2.77 4.46 3.06
CA LEU A 329 2.23 3.44 3.96
C LEU A 329 1.67 2.28 3.15
N ALA A 330 1.90 1.04 3.59
CA ALA A 330 1.26 -0.14 3.03
C ALA A 330 0.96 -1.18 4.11
N LEU A 331 -0.27 -1.69 4.13
CA LEU A 331 -0.65 -2.84 4.96
C LEU A 331 -0.25 -4.14 4.27
N THR A 332 0.15 -5.13 5.06
CA THR A 332 0.34 -6.49 4.55
C THR A 332 -1.01 -7.19 4.38
N PRO A 333 -1.13 -8.21 3.49
CA PRO A 333 -2.40 -8.90 3.24
C PRO A 333 -3.04 -9.52 4.49
N ALA A 334 -2.23 -9.99 5.43
CA ALA A 334 -2.74 -10.49 6.71
C ALA A 334 -3.19 -9.34 7.65
N GLY A 335 -2.88 -8.09 7.32
CA GLY A 335 -3.20 -6.90 8.10
C GLY A 335 -2.57 -6.89 9.49
N ASN A 336 -1.46 -7.61 9.67
CA ASN A 336 -0.73 -7.73 10.93
C ASN A 336 0.54 -6.87 10.96
N MET A 337 0.91 -6.27 9.86
CA MET A 337 2.02 -5.33 9.75
C MET A 337 1.67 -4.13 8.89
N LEU A 338 2.23 -2.98 9.26
CA LEU A 338 2.28 -1.78 8.45
C LEU A 338 3.72 -1.52 8.03
N LEU A 339 3.94 -1.34 6.75
CA LEU A 339 5.20 -0.95 6.16
C LEU A 339 5.20 0.56 5.92
N VAL A 340 6.26 1.24 6.28
CA VAL A 340 6.42 2.69 6.15
C VAL A 340 7.70 2.97 5.36
N ALA A 341 7.60 3.65 4.22
CA ALA A 341 8.78 4.09 3.47
C ALA A 341 9.30 5.39 4.07
N ASP A 342 10.51 5.37 4.59
CA ASP A 342 11.14 6.50 5.26
C ASP A 342 12.13 7.17 4.30
N SER A 343 11.63 8.15 3.53
CA SER A 343 12.34 8.72 2.37
C SER A 343 13.62 9.48 2.76
N GLY A 344 13.71 9.96 3.99
CA GLY A 344 14.88 10.68 4.49
C GLY A 344 15.99 9.79 5.02
N SER A 345 15.66 8.62 5.59
CA SER A 345 16.65 7.66 6.13
C SER A 345 17.01 6.54 5.16
N GLY A 346 16.22 6.31 4.10
CA GLY A 346 16.51 5.30 3.09
C GLY A 346 16.21 3.87 3.55
N ASP A 347 15.19 3.70 4.35
CA ASP A 347 14.76 2.40 4.88
C ASP A 347 13.24 2.23 4.85
N VAL A 348 12.79 1.06 5.26
CA VAL A 348 11.38 0.75 5.51
C VAL A 348 11.23 0.37 6.97
N SER A 349 10.45 1.15 7.72
CA SER A 349 10.01 0.77 9.06
C SER A 349 8.86 -0.24 8.97
N VAL A 350 8.96 -1.31 9.77
CA VAL A 350 7.93 -2.35 9.90
C VAL A 350 7.29 -2.23 11.27
N LEU A 351 6.00 -1.94 11.31
CA LEU A 351 5.21 -1.88 12.54
C LEU A 351 4.40 -3.15 12.70
N LEU A 352 4.45 -3.75 13.89
CA LEU A 352 3.55 -4.87 14.23
C LEU A 352 2.19 -4.33 14.64
N LEU A 353 1.14 -4.91 14.03
CA LEU A 353 -0.26 -4.64 14.28
C LEU A 353 -0.86 -5.89 14.94
N ASP A 354 -0.92 -5.90 16.26
CA ASP A 354 -1.45 -7.07 16.97
C ASP A 354 -2.98 -7.14 16.84
N LYS A 355 -3.49 -7.99 15.93
CA LYS A 355 -4.91 -8.35 15.86
C LYS A 355 -5.17 -9.46 16.86
N ARG A 356 -5.88 -9.19 17.96
CA ARG A 356 -6.28 -10.23 18.90
C ARG A 356 -7.52 -10.97 18.40
N ARG A 357 -7.50 -12.30 18.53
CA ARG A 357 -8.64 -13.16 18.23
C ARG A 357 -9.79 -13.02 19.24
N ASP A 358 -9.49 -12.54 20.46
CA ASP A 358 -10.49 -12.35 21.52
C ASP A 358 -10.86 -10.86 21.65
N LYS A 359 -12.09 -10.52 21.29
CA LYS A 359 -12.65 -9.16 21.37
C LYS A 359 -12.73 -8.60 22.83
N LYS A 360 -12.56 -9.44 23.85
CA LYS A 360 -12.61 -9.03 25.26
C LYS A 360 -11.28 -8.50 25.79
N VAL A 361 -10.19 -8.68 25.07
CA VAL A 361 -8.87 -8.21 25.50
C VAL A 361 -8.37 -7.17 24.50
N GLN A 362 -8.14 -5.94 24.96
CA GLN A 362 -7.58 -4.89 24.12
C GLN A 362 -6.24 -5.33 23.49
N ALA A 363 -6.12 -5.21 22.17
CA ALA A 363 -4.86 -5.48 21.49
C ALA A 363 -3.80 -4.51 21.99
N PRO A 364 -2.52 -4.92 22.16
CA PRO A 364 -1.46 -3.98 22.41
C PRO A 364 -1.37 -2.98 21.24
N PRO A 365 -0.99 -1.73 21.52
CA PRO A 365 -0.87 -0.73 20.48
C PRO A 365 0.19 -1.14 19.45
N PRO A 366 0.05 -0.68 18.19
CA PRO A 366 1.09 -0.81 17.18
C PRO A 366 2.46 -0.35 17.67
N ARG A 367 3.51 -1.06 17.28
CA ARG A 367 4.89 -0.75 17.68
C ARG A 367 5.88 -1.03 16.57
N LEU A 368 6.95 -0.28 16.55
CA LEU A 368 8.08 -0.53 15.65
C LEU A 368 8.69 -1.91 15.97
N PHE A 369 8.84 -2.73 14.94
CA PHE A 369 9.47 -4.05 15.00
C PHE A 369 10.91 -4.00 14.53
N LEU A 370 11.14 -3.46 13.32
CA LEU A 370 12.48 -3.30 12.76
C LEU A 370 12.46 -2.24 11.64
N MET A 371 13.65 -1.79 11.26
CA MET A 371 13.89 -0.92 10.10
C MET A 371 14.80 -1.67 9.13
N ILE A 372 14.43 -1.69 7.85
CA ILE A 372 15.13 -2.46 6.82
C ILE A 372 15.71 -1.46 5.82
N PRO A 373 17.04 -1.36 5.69
CA PRO A 373 17.65 -0.53 4.67
C PRO A 373 17.20 -0.92 3.26
N THR A 374 16.89 0.08 2.44
CA THR A 374 16.48 -0.08 1.04
C THR A 374 17.42 0.70 0.12
N GLY A 375 16.91 1.33 -0.92
CA GLY A 375 17.66 2.32 -1.71
C GLY A 375 17.44 3.74 -1.23
N ALA A 376 18.05 4.70 -1.89
CA ALA A 376 17.89 6.12 -1.54
C ALA A 376 16.50 6.64 -1.89
N LYS A 377 15.90 7.42 -0.98
CA LYS A 377 14.57 8.04 -1.10
C LYS A 377 13.48 7.03 -1.48
N PRO A 378 13.19 6.04 -0.62
CA PRO A 378 12.02 5.19 -0.82
C PRO A 378 10.76 6.07 -0.83
N SER A 379 9.90 5.92 -1.85
CA SER A 379 8.80 6.84 -2.13
C SER A 379 7.43 6.18 -2.15
N GLN A 380 7.35 4.90 -2.52
CA GLN A 380 6.09 4.16 -2.56
C GLN A 380 6.30 2.68 -2.26
N ILE A 381 5.26 2.02 -1.75
CA ILE A 381 5.27 0.58 -1.42
C ILE A 381 4.04 -0.06 -2.05
N ALA A 382 4.24 -1.19 -2.74
CA ALA A 382 3.16 -2.10 -3.12
C ALA A 382 3.44 -3.48 -2.55
N VAL A 383 2.42 -4.15 -2.04
CA VAL A 383 2.53 -5.53 -1.55
C VAL A 383 1.84 -6.48 -2.50
N LYS A 384 2.50 -7.58 -2.83
CA LYS A 384 1.98 -8.61 -3.73
C LYS A 384 2.26 -10.00 -3.17
N THR A 385 1.23 -10.84 -3.07
CA THR A 385 1.37 -12.28 -2.90
C THR A 385 1.42 -12.91 -4.27
N ALA A 386 2.55 -13.53 -4.61
CA ALA A 386 2.73 -14.23 -5.86
C ALA A 386 2.24 -15.68 -5.75
N SER A 387 1.70 -16.22 -6.83
CA SER A 387 1.46 -17.67 -6.97
C SER A 387 2.81 -18.39 -7.04
N ARG A 388 2.87 -19.63 -6.55
CA ARG A 388 4.09 -20.44 -6.70
C ARG A 388 4.44 -20.57 -8.18
N ALA A 389 5.66 -20.24 -8.54
CA ALA A 389 6.19 -20.65 -9.84
C ALA A 389 6.04 -22.18 -9.95
N LYS A 390 5.37 -22.64 -11.01
CA LYS A 390 5.17 -24.07 -11.29
C LYS A 390 6.46 -24.74 -11.68
#